data_9fb8d4a186816831fb09f6ff357d49d2
#
_entry.id   9fb8d4a186816831fb09f6ff357d49d2
#
_cell.length_a   1.000
_cell.length_b   1.000
_cell.length_c   1.000
_cell.angle_alpha   90.00
_cell.angle_beta   90.00
_cell.angle_gamma   90.00
#
_symmetry.space_group_name_H-M   'P 1'
#
loop_
_entity.id
_entity.type
_entity.pdbx_description
1 polymer ?
#
loop_
_entity_poly.entity_id
_entity_poly.type
_entity_poly.pdbx_seq_one_letter_code
_entity_poly.pdbx_strand_id
1 'polypeptide(L)'
;MNQLEILRESLGQCDEIILDALIMRNRIVEDIMAYKEANGLQILQPEQEAKQKEWLENRMEGRRHKDEVADVFECIRTNSKRIQARKLFNYNIVLIGFMGAGKSTISDFLKNVFAMDVVEMDQIIAQRQGMSISDIFETYGEQYFRDLETNLLIEMQSRSNVVISCGGGTPMRECNVVEMKKNGRVVLLTAKPETILDRVKDNHDRPLIENNKTVPFIADLMEKRRAKYEAAADIIIETDGKNELEICEELVHRLRIMDEK
;
A
#
# COMPACT_ATOMS: atom_id res chain seq x y z
N MET A 1 52.35 -8.79 -7.17
CA MET A 1 50.98 -8.27 -7.40
C MET A 1 51.09 -7.08 -8.35
N ASN A 2 50.35 -7.04 -9.43
CA ASN A 2 50.36 -5.88 -10.30
C ASN A 2 49.45 -4.78 -9.70
N GLN A 3 49.55 -3.54 -10.18
CA GLN A 3 48.79 -2.40 -9.65
C GLN A 3 47.27 -2.62 -9.71
N LEU A 4 46.77 -3.33 -10.72
CA LEU A 4 45.35 -3.67 -10.87
C LEU A 4 44.90 -4.63 -9.79
N GLU A 5 45.70 -5.61 -9.41
CA GLU A 5 45.42 -6.56 -8.32
C GLU A 5 45.29 -5.83 -6.97
N ILE A 6 46.20 -4.89 -6.67
CA ILE A 6 46.17 -4.07 -5.46
C ILE A 6 44.87 -3.22 -5.40
N LEU A 7 44.48 -2.61 -6.53
CA LEU A 7 43.26 -1.82 -6.60
C LEU A 7 41.99 -2.68 -6.40
N ARG A 8 41.99 -3.91 -6.97
CA ARG A 8 40.85 -4.86 -6.76
C ARG A 8 40.76 -5.35 -5.31
N GLU A 9 41.89 -5.59 -4.67
CA GLU A 9 41.92 -5.96 -3.25
C GLU A 9 41.40 -4.80 -2.38
N SER A 10 41.82 -3.57 -2.65
CA SER A 10 41.31 -2.38 -1.95
C SER A 10 39.82 -2.17 -2.17
N LEU A 11 39.31 -2.45 -3.37
CA LEU A 11 37.86 -2.41 -3.65
C LEU A 11 37.10 -3.47 -2.82
N GLY A 12 37.61 -4.71 -2.76
CA GLY A 12 37.04 -5.76 -1.94
C GLY A 12 36.97 -5.41 -0.44
N GLN A 13 38.01 -4.75 0.09
CA GLN A 13 37.99 -4.25 1.47
C GLN A 13 36.92 -3.18 1.69
N CYS A 14 36.67 -2.29 0.71
CA CYS A 14 35.58 -1.34 0.78
C CYS A 14 34.21 -2.04 0.77
N ASP A 15 34.05 -3.07 -0.05
CA ASP A 15 32.81 -3.86 -0.14
C ASP A 15 32.51 -4.57 1.19
N GLU A 16 33.50 -5.12 1.88
CA GLU A 16 33.34 -5.71 3.23
C GLU A 16 32.85 -4.68 4.25
N ILE A 17 33.43 -3.47 4.26
CA ILE A 17 33.01 -2.38 5.14
C ILE A 17 31.55 -1.99 4.87
N ILE A 18 31.16 -1.89 3.60
CA ILE A 18 29.79 -1.56 3.20
C ILE A 18 28.82 -2.67 3.67
N LEU A 19 29.19 -3.94 3.48
CA LEU A 19 28.38 -5.10 3.90
C LEU A 19 28.13 -5.07 5.41
N ASP A 20 29.19 -4.93 6.22
CA ASP A 20 29.08 -4.88 7.67
C ASP A 20 28.25 -3.69 8.15
N ALA A 21 28.47 -2.51 7.54
CA ALA A 21 27.69 -1.31 7.85
C ALA A 21 26.20 -1.48 7.52
N LEU A 22 25.85 -2.14 6.41
CA LEU A 22 24.47 -2.42 6.03
C LEU A 22 23.80 -3.42 6.98
N ILE A 23 24.51 -4.48 7.38
CA ILE A 23 24.00 -5.46 8.36
C ILE A 23 23.71 -4.76 9.69
N MET A 24 24.67 -3.99 10.20
CA MET A 24 24.52 -3.21 11.43
C MET A 24 23.32 -2.23 11.34
N ARG A 25 23.22 -1.50 10.24
CA ARG A 25 22.16 -0.52 10.01
C ARG A 25 20.77 -1.18 10.00
N ASN A 26 20.64 -2.35 9.37
CA ASN A 26 19.38 -3.07 9.33
C ASN A 26 18.95 -3.54 10.72
N ARG A 27 19.86 -4.02 11.57
CA ARG A 27 19.59 -4.34 12.99
C ARG A 27 19.10 -3.11 13.75
N ILE A 28 19.76 -1.96 13.57
CA ILE A 28 19.33 -0.70 14.22
C ILE A 28 17.91 -0.29 13.76
N VAL A 29 17.55 -0.51 12.50
CA VAL A 29 16.18 -0.26 12.01
C VAL A 29 15.17 -1.16 12.74
N GLU A 30 15.48 -2.44 12.95
CA GLU A 30 14.63 -3.37 13.71
C GLU A 30 14.53 -2.96 15.19
N ASP A 31 15.63 -2.53 15.80
CA ASP A 31 15.65 -2.06 17.20
C ASP A 31 14.82 -0.77 17.37
N ILE A 32 14.91 0.17 16.41
CA ILE A 32 14.07 1.38 16.40
C ILE A 32 12.58 1.01 16.33
N MET A 33 12.21 0.04 15.50
CA MET A 33 10.83 -0.42 15.40
C MET A 33 10.37 -1.02 16.72
N ALA A 34 11.14 -1.94 17.31
CA ALA A 34 10.84 -2.55 18.60
C ALA A 34 10.69 -1.51 19.72
N TYR A 35 11.56 -0.48 19.72
CA TYR A 35 11.46 0.63 20.70
C TYR A 35 10.19 1.45 20.52
N LYS A 36 9.84 1.80 19.26
CA LYS A 36 8.59 2.52 18.97
C LYS A 36 7.36 1.73 19.42
N GLU A 37 7.35 0.44 19.13
CA GLU A 37 6.27 -0.47 19.54
C GLU A 37 6.12 -0.53 21.05
N ALA A 38 7.21 -0.77 21.79
CA ALA A 38 7.20 -0.86 23.24
C ALA A 38 6.78 0.42 23.95
N ASN A 39 6.96 1.60 23.32
CA ASN A 39 6.66 2.90 23.89
C ASN A 39 5.43 3.58 23.30
N GLY A 40 4.66 2.91 22.44
CA GLY A 40 3.45 3.46 21.80
C GLY A 40 3.72 4.69 20.93
N LEU A 41 4.91 4.78 20.33
CA LEU A 41 5.29 5.90 19.48
C LEU A 41 4.75 5.71 18.05
N GLN A 42 4.55 6.84 17.37
CA GLN A 42 4.14 6.84 15.96
C GLN A 42 5.17 6.09 15.10
N ILE A 43 4.67 5.17 14.28
CA ILE A 43 5.51 4.40 13.37
C ILE A 43 5.98 5.27 12.21
N LEU A 44 5.05 6.04 11.61
CA LEU A 44 5.35 6.91 10.48
C LEU A 44 5.93 8.25 10.97
N GLN A 45 7.12 8.58 10.50
CA GLN A 45 7.82 9.81 10.87
C GLN A 45 8.42 10.48 9.63
N PRO A 46 7.60 11.12 8.77
CA PRO A 46 8.05 11.78 7.54
C PRO A 46 9.15 12.83 7.76
N GLU A 47 9.11 13.50 8.91
CA GLU A 47 10.13 14.50 9.30
C GLU A 47 11.52 13.89 9.45
N GLN A 48 11.63 12.64 9.94
CA GLN A 48 12.93 11.98 10.08
C GLN A 48 13.51 11.60 8.71
N GLU A 49 12.65 11.24 7.76
CA GLU A 49 13.09 10.99 6.38
C GLU A 49 13.62 12.27 5.72
N ALA A 50 12.92 13.39 5.92
CA ALA A 50 13.35 14.69 5.43
C ALA A 50 14.72 15.11 6.01
N LYS A 51 14.91 14.96 7.33
CA LYS A 51 16.20 15.23 8.00
C LYS A 51 17.34 14.35 7.48
N GLN A 52 17.07 13.07 7.20
CA GLN A 52 18.09 12.18 6.65
C GLN A 52 18.47 12.56 5.21
N LYS A 53 17.50 13.02 4.41
CA LYS A 53 17.77 13.51 3.06
C LYS A 53 18.60 14.79 3.09
N GLU A 54 18.22 15.75 3.88
CA GLU A 54 18.96 17.01 4.08
C GLU A 54 20.40 16.74 4.59
N TRP A 55 20.55 15.83 5.56
CA TRP A 55 21.86 15.43 6.06
C TRP A 55 22.76 14.88 4.93
N LEU A 56 22.21 14.05 4.05
CA LEU A 56 22.97 13.49 2.92
C LEU A 56 23.35 14.58 1.92
N GLU A 57 22.41 15.45 1.56
CA GLU A 57 22.64 16.55 0.62
C GLU A 57 23.77 17.47 1.11
N ASN A 58 23.72 17.88 2.38
CA ASN A 58 24.75 18.70 3.02
C ASN A 58 26.13 17.99 3.08
N ARG A 59 26.13 16.67 3.34
CA ARG A 59 27.37 15.87 3.42
C ARG A 59 28.03 15.68 2.07
N MET A 60 27.26 15.68 0.99
CA MET A 60 27.70 15.45 -0.39
C MET A 60 27.98 16.75 -1.15
N GLU A 61 27.75 17.91 -0.56
CA GLU A 61 28.02 19.18 -1.21
C GLU A 61 29.49 19.29 -1.63
N GLY A 62 29.74 19.60 -2.91
CA GLY A 62 31.07 19.71 -3.50
C GLY A 62 31.87 18.40 -3.65
N ARG A 63 31.30 17.25 -3.29
CA ARG A 63 31.96 15.94 -3.46
C ARG A 63 31.71 15.33 -4.86
N ARG A 64 32.65 14.50 -5.31
CA ARG A 64 32.46 13.68 -6.53
C ARG A 64 31.42 12.60 -6.28
N HIS A 65 30.78 12.16 -7.36
CA HIS A 65 29.80 11.07 -7.36
C HIS A 65 28.60 11.32 -6.43
N LYS A 66 28.16 12.59 -6.32
CA LYS A 66 27.05 12.99 -5.45
C LYS A 66 25.76 12.24 -5.80
N ASP A 67 25.44 12.17 -7.10
CA ASP A 67 24.18 11.60 -7.58
C ASP A 67 24.18 10.08 -7.41
N GLU A 68 25.29 9.41 -7.74
CA GLU A 68 25.44 7.96 -7.58
C GLU A 68 25.34 7.53 -6.10
N VAL A 69 25.93 8.31 -5.20
CA VAL A 69 25.82 8.05 -3.75
C VAL A 69 24.40 8.32 -3.26
N ALA A 70 23.73 9.36 -3.75
CA ALA A 70 22.32 9.65 -3.40
C ALA A 70 21.39 8.51 -3.81
N ASP A 71 21.58 7.93 -5.00
CA ASP A 71 20.81 6.79 -5.51
C ASP A 71 20.99 5.55 -4.63
N VAL A 72 22.22 5.25 -4.22
CA VAL A 72 22.50 4.13 -3.29
C VAL A 72 21.81 4.36 -1.94
N PHE A 73 21.87 5.57 -1.39
CA PHE A 73 21.19 5.88 -0.13
C PHE A 73 19.66 5.81 -0.24
N GLU A 74 19.07 6.13 -1.41
CA GLU A 74 17.64 5.93 -1.65
C GLU A 74 17.28 4.44 -1.64
N CYS A 75 18.08 3.57 -2.26
CA CYS A 75 17.93 2.11 -2.17
C CYS A 75 18.02 1.63 -0.71
N ILE A 76 18.96 2.14 0.08
CA ILE A 76 19.13 1.79 1.49
C ILE A 76 17.89 2.21 2.30
N ARG A 77 17.34 3.41 2.08
CA ARG A 77 16.09 3.88 2.73
C ARG A 77 14.90 3.00 2.36
N THR A 78 14.75 2.71 1.08
CA THR A 78 13.71 1.81 0.57
C THR A 78 13.76 0.42 1.21
N ASN A 79 14.97 -0.15 1.35
CA ASN A 79 15.16 -1.43 2.04
C ASN A 79 14.78 -1.34 3.52
N SER A 80 15.10 -0.23 4.20
CA SER A 80 14.68 -0.02 5.58
C SER A 80 13.16 0.02 5.74
N LYS A 81 12.46 0.70 4.82
CA LYS A 81 10.99 0.72 4.76
C LYS A 81 10.41 -0.69 4.58
N ARG A 82 11.00 -1.50 3.70
CA ARG A 82 10.60 -2.91 3.48
C ARG A 82 10.82 -3.78 4.71
N ILE A 83 11.92 -3.60 5.44
CA ILE A 83 12.17 -4.31 6.70
C ILE A 83 11.09 -3.96 7.72
N GLN A 84 10.76 -2.68 7.87
CA GLN A 84 9.70 -2.22 8.77
C GLN A 84 8.34 -2.79 8.38
N ALA A 85 7.98 -2.71 7.09
CA ALA A 85 6.72 -3.26 6.59
C ALA A 85 6.57 -4.76 6.86
N ARG A 86 7.61 -5.56 6.60
CA ARG A 86 7.60 -7.00 6.84
C ARG A 86 7.50 -7.36 8.33
N LYS A 87 8.02 -6.51 9.21
CA LYS A 87 7.90 -6.69 10.66
C LYS A 87 6.49 -6.39 11.15
N LEU A 88 5.85 -5.35 10.58
CA LEU A 88 4.48 -4.95 10.93
C LEU A 88 3.43 -5.87 10.32
N PHE A 89 3.62 -6.29 9.07
CA PHE A 89 2.61 -6.98 8.28
C PHE A 89 3.19 -8.24 7.65
N ASN A 90 3.01 -9.39 8.28
CA ASN A 90 3.34 -10.71 7.72
C ASN A 90 2.25 -11.26 6.78
N TYR A 91 1.23 -10.43 6.50
CA TYR A 91 0.04 -10.69 5.68
C TYR A 91 -0.15 -9.58 4.63
N ASN A 92 -1.15 -9.71 3.78
CA ASN A 92 -1.54 -8.67 2.84
C ASN A 92 -2.54 -7.69 3.48
N ILE A 93 -2.47 -6.41 3.13
CA ILE A 93 -3.47 -5.40 3.49
C ILE A 93 -4.47 -5.32 2.34
N VAL A 94 -5.72 -5.73 2.58
CA VAL A 94 -6.77 -5.75 1.55
C VAL A 94 -7.69 -4.56 1.77
N LEU A 95 -7.60 -3.55 0.90
CA LEU A 95 -8.43 -2.34 0.96
C LEU A 95 -9.74 -2.56 0.22
N ILE A 96 -10.85 -2.47 0.92
CA ILE A 96 -12.21 -2.49 0.37
C ILE A 96 -12.94 -1.18 0.68
N GLY A 97 -14.04 -0.94 -0.01
CA GLY A 97 -14.89 0.22 0.22
C GLY A 97 -15.51 0.74 -1.06
N PHE A 98 -16.44 1.67 -0.91
CA PHE A 98 -17.13 2.27 -2.03
C PHE A 98 -16.16 3.05 -2.95
N MET A 99 -16.54 3.29 -4.19
CA MET A 99 -15.79 4.17 -5.07
C MET A 99 -15.64 5.56 -4.43
N GLY A 100 -14.48 6.20 -4.55
CA GLY A 100 -14.21 7.49 -3.90
C GLY A 100 -13.92 7.40 -2.39
N ALA A 101 -13.94 6.22 -1.76
CA ALA A 101 -13.58 6.07 -0.35
C ALA A 101 -12.09 6.27 -0.03
N GLY A 102 -11.22 6.41 -1.06
CA GLY A 102 -9.80 6.71 -0.88
C GLY A 102 -8.85 5.51 -1.01
N LYS A 103 -9.31 4.36 -1.49
CA LYS A 103 -8.49 3.12 -1.58
C LYS A 103 -7.17 3.33 -2.32
N SER A 104 -7.21 3.85 -3.55
CA SER A 104 -6.00 4.08 -4.36
C SER A 104 -5.06 5.12 -3.72
N THR A 105 -5.62 6.17 -3.11
CA THR A 105 -4.83 7.18 -2.38
C THR A 105 -4.07 6.54 -1.20
N ILE A 106 -4.75 5.70 -0.43
CA ILE A 106 -4.14 5.03 0.74
C ILE A 106 -3.19 3.92 0.30
N SER A 107 -3.48 3.17 -0.78
CA SER A 107 -2.54 2.18 -1.33
C SER A 107 -1.25 2.84 -1.81
N ASP A 108 -1.33 3.98 -2.50
CA ASP A 108 -0.15 4.75 -2.93
C ASP A 108 0.62 5.34 -1.73
N PHE A 109 -0.07 5.80 -0.70
CA PHE A 109 0.58 6.28 0.51
C PHE A 109 1.34 5.16 1.22
N LEU A 110 0.73 3.98 1.43
CA LEU A 110 1.38 2.80 2.02
C LEU A 110 2.59 2.33 1.18
N LYS A 111 2.48 2.36 -0.16
CA LYS A 111 3.61 2.10 -1.07
C LYS A 111 4.78 3.04 -0.80
N ASN A 112 4.52 4.33 -0.62
CA ASN A 112 5.56 5.34 -0.44
C ASN A 112 6.22 5.27 0.95
N VAL A 113 5.43 5.03 2.01
CA VAL A 113 5.95 5.04 3.38
C VAL A 113 6.56 3.72 3.82
N PHE A 114 6.07 2.58 3.30
CA PHE A 114 6.52 1.24 3.66
C PHE A 114 7.23 0.50 2.52
N ALA A 115 7.33 1.11 1.34
CA ALA A 115 7.85 0.48 0.13
C ALA A 115 7.20 -0.89 -0.18
N MET A 116 5.89 -1.01 0.14
CA MET A 116 5.09 -2.19 -0.17
C MET A 116 4.73 -2.23 -1.65
N ASP A 117 4.59 -3.42 -2.19
CA ASP A 117 3.98 -3.59 -3.51
C ASP A 117 2.49 -3.30 -3.43
N VAL A 118 1.95 -2.69 -4.50
CA VAL A 118 0.52 -2.39 -4.62
C VAL A 118 -0.07 -3.17 -5.80
N VAL A 119 -1.23 -3.76 -5.57
CA VAL A 119 -2.06 -4.45 -6.56
C VAL A 119 -3.39 -3.72 -6.66
N GLU A 120 -3.52 -2.83 -7.64
CA GLU A 120 -4.80 -2.23 -8.04
C GLU A 120 -5.53 -3.23 -8.92
N MET A 121 -6.49 -3.97 -8.36
CA MET A 121 -7.12 -5.11 -9.03
C MET A 121 -7.75 -4.74 -10.38
N ASP A 122 -8.49 -3.63 -10.40
CA ASP A 122 -9.17 -3.15 -11.62
C ASP A 122 -8.15 -2.88 -12.74
N GLN A 123 -7.02 -2.24 -12.41
CA GLN A 123 -5.97 -1.92 -13.39
C GLN A 123 -5.26 -3.18 -13.91
N ILE A 124 -4.93 -4.13 -13.02
CA ILE A 124 -4.28 -5.37 -13.43
C ILE A 124 -5.19 -6.21 -14.31
N ILE A 125 -6.48 -6.30 -13.99
CA ILE A 125 -7.45 -7.04 -14.81
C ILE A 125 -7.56 -6.39 -16.19
N ALA A 126 -7.75 -5.07 -16.26
CA ALA A 126 -7.83 -4.34 -17.54
C ALA A 126 -6.55 -4.53 -18.37
N GLN A 127 -5.37 -4.41 -17.76
CA GLN A 127 -4.09 -4.63 -18.44
C GLN A 127 -3.94 -6.06 -18.98
N ARG A 128 -4.30 -7.08 -18.20
CA ARG A 128 -4.20 -8.50 -18.62
C ARG A 128 -5.16 -8.83 -19.72
N GLN A 129 -6.35 -8.22 -19.74
CA GLN A 129 -7.35 -8.43 -20.78
C GLN A 129 -7.09 -7.56 -22.03
N GLY A 130 -6.22 -6.55 -21.96
CA GLY A 130 -5.93 -5.63 -23.05
C GLY A 130 -7.11 -4.72 -23.42
N MET A 131 -8.07 -4.52 -22.51
CA MET A 131 -9.28 -3.74 -22.74
C MET A 131 -9.76 -3.06 -21.45
N SER A 132 -10.61 -2.05 -21.57
CA SER A 132 -11.21 -1.37 -20.42
C SER A 132 -12.18 -2.29 -19.67
N ILE A 133 -12.43 -1.98 -18.38
CA ILE A 133 -13.42 -2.73 -17.59
C ILE A 133 -14.82 -2.65 -18.23
N SER A 134 -15.19 -1.50 -18.77
CA SER A 134 -16.46 -1.33 -19.48
C SER A 134 -16.56 -2.26 -20.69
N ASP A 135 -15.51 -2.38 -21.50
CA ASP A 135 -15.46 -3.27 -22.65
C ASP A 135 -15.53 -4.75 -22.22
N ILE A 136 -14.90 -5.09 -21.08
CA ILE A 136 -15.01 -6.45 -20.50
C ILE A 136 -16.46 -6.76 -20.15
N PHE A 137 -17.16 -5.83 -19.49
CA PHE A 137 -18.58 -6.01 -19.14
C PHE A 137 -19.46 -6.12 -20.38
N GLU A 138 -19.25 -5.30 -21.39
CA GLU A 138 -20.02 -5.32 -22.63
C GLU A 138 -19.77 -6.59 -23.45
N THR A 139 -18.53 -7.05 -23.52
CA THR A 139 -18.13 -8.20 -24.37
C THR A 139 -18.38 -9.54 -23.71
N TYR A 140 -18.06 -9.67 -22.41
CA TYR A 140 -18.06 -10.96 -21.70
C TYR A 140 -19.05 -11.02 -20.54
N GLY A 141 -19.65 -9.91 -20.17
CA GLY A 141 -20.61 -9.79 -19.07
C GLY A 141 -19.96 -9.68 -17.69
N GLU A 142 -20.78 -9.29 -16.70
CA GLU A 142 -20.35 -9.06 -15.33
C GLU A 142 -19.76 -10.32 -14.68
N GLN A 143 -20.35 -11.48 -14.92
CA GLN A 143 -19.91 -12.74 -14.31
C GLN A 143 -18.44 -13.05 -14.65
N TYR A 144 -18.05 -12.87 -15.92
CA TYR A 144 -16.67 -13.07 -16.36
C TYR A 144 -15.69 -12.15 -15.62
N PHE A 145 -16.03 -10.85 -15.48
CA PHE A 145 -15.20 -9.93 -14.74
C PHE A 145 -15.06 -10.35 -13.26
N ARG A 146 -16.15 -10.77 -12.63
CA ARG A 146 -16.13 -11.27 -11.26
C ARG A 146 -15.26 -12.51 -11.07
N ASP A 147 -15.19 -13.37 -12.07
CA ASP A 147 -14.32 -14.54 -12.04
C ASP A 147 -12.84 -14.15 -12.20
N LEU A 148 -12.54 -13.10 -12.96
CA LEU A 148 -11.19 -12.52 -13.02
C LEU A 148 -10.77 -11.91 -11.66
N GLU A 149 -11.67 -11.20 -10.96
CA GLU A 149 -11.41 -10.72 -9.61
C GLU A 149 -11.09 -11.86 -8.64
N THR A 150 -11.88 -12.95 -8.67
CA THR A 150 -11.66 -14.13 -7.83
C THR A 150 -10.32 -14.79 -8.13
N ASN A 151 -9.98 -15.00 -9.40
CA ASN A 151 -8.72 -15.61 -9.81
C ASN A 151 -7.51 -14.78 -9.38
N LEU A 152 -7.59 -13.44 -9.47
CA LEU A 152 -6.52 -12.55 -9.01
C LEU A 152 -6.34 -12.63 -7.48
N LEU A 153 -7.42 -12.70 -6.71
CA LEU A 153 -7.34 -12.90 -5.26
C LEU A 153 -6.68 -14.24 -4.89
N ILE A 154 -7.02 -15.33 -5.61
CA ILE A 154 -6.38 -16.64 -5.43
C ILE A 154 -4.88 -16.56 -5.73
N GLU A 155 -4.48 -15.89 -6.81
CA GLU A 155 -3.07 -15.68 -7.15
C GLU A 155 -2.32 -14.95 -6.02
N MET A 156 -2.96 -13.97 -5.38
CA MET A 156 -2.37 -13.18 -4.29
C MET A 156 -2.13 -14.00 -3.02
N GLN A 157 -2.67 -15.23 -2.87
CA GLN A 157 -2.39 -16.09 -1.72
C GLN A 157 -0.92 -16.51 -1.63
N SER A 158 -0.20 -16.53 -2.75
CA SER A 158 1.24 -16.84 -2.78
C SER A 158 2.14 -15.67 -2.36
N ARG A 159 1.57 -14.48 -2.17
CA ARG A 159 2.29 -13.26 -1.79
C ARG A 159 1.93 -12.83 -0.37
N SER A 160 2.86 -12.16 0.29
CA SER A 160 2.62 -11.49 1.58
C SER A 160 3.24 -10.10 1.57
N ASN A 161 2.81 -9.25 2.48
CA ASN A 161 3.26 -7.87 2.58
C ASN A 161 2.96 -7.03 1.32
N VAL A 162 1.76 -7.24 0.74
CA VAL A 162 1.25 -6.52 -0.43
C VAL A 162 -0.01 -5.75 -0.04
N VAL A 163 -0.19 -4.56 -0.58
CA VAL A 163 -1.46 -3.84 -0.50
C VAL A 163 -2.30 -4.22 -1.71
N ILE A 164 -3.48 -4.77 -1.47
CA ILE A 164 -4.46 -5.16 -2.50
C ILE A 164 -5.62 -4.18 -2.46
N SER A 165 -5.74 -3.33 -3.46
CA SER A 165 -6.85 -2.38 -3.62
C SER A 165 -7.94 -3.02 -4.47
N CYS A 166 -9.05 -3.38 -3.85
CA CYS A 166 -10.14 -4.11 -4.49
C CYS A 166 -11.13 -3.19 -5.22
N GLY A 167 -11.70 -3.68 -6.31
CA GLY A 167 -12.87 -3.07 -6.91
C GLY A 167 -14.06 -2.98 -5.94
N GLY A 168 -14.92 -1.96 -6.11
CA GLY A 168 -16.06 -1.78 -5.18
C GLY A 168 -17.09 -2.92 -5.18
N GLY A 169 -17.07 -3.79 -6.18
CA GLY A 169 -17.95 -4.98 -6.24
C GLY A 169 -17.32 -6.26 -5.72
N THR A 170 -16.01 -6.30 -5.54
CA THR A 170 -15.26 -7.50 -5.16
C THR A 170 -15.76 -8.16 -3.86
N PRO A 171 -16.06 -7.41 -2.76
CA PRO A 171 -16.57 -7.99 -1.51
C PRO A 171 -18.04 -8.46 -1.56
N MET A 172 -18.73 -8.23 -2.67
CA MET A 172 -20.13 -8.66 -2.81
C MET A 172 -20.27 -10.16 -2.97
N ARG A 173 -19.18 -10.88 -3.31
CA ARG A 173 -19.12 -12.33 -3.41
C ARG A 173 -18.45 -12.93 -2.17
N GLU A 174 -19.12 -13.85 -1.51
CA GLU A 174 -18.62 -14.53 -0.30
C GLU A 174 -17.31 -15.30 -0.57
N CYS A 175 -17.16 -15.95 -1.73
CA CYS A 175 -15.92 -16.62 -2.09
C CYS A 175 -14.72 -15.64 -2.12
N ASN A 176 -14.91 -14.41 -2.60
CA ASN A 176 -13.85 -13.40 -2.59
C ASN A 176 -13.47 -12.99 -1.16
N VAL A 177 -14.46 -12.86 -0.26
CA VAL A 177 -14.21 -12.55 1.16
C VAL A 177 -13.39 -13.64 1.83
N VAL A 178 -13.68 -14.91 1.51
CA VAL A 178 -12.89 -16.05 1.99
C VAL A 178 -11.44 -15.95 1.48
N GLU A 179 -11.26 -15.67 0.19
CA GLU A 179 -9.90 -15.53 -0.38
C GLU A 179 -9.14 -14.35 0.22
N MET A 180 -9.78 -13.19 0.40
CA MET A 180 -9.18 -12.01 1.05
C MET A 180 -8.62 -12.33 2.44
N LYS A 181 -9.37 -13.10 3.24
CA LYS A 181 -9.05 -13.40 4.65
C LYS A 181 -8.04 -14.54 4.85
N LYS A 182 -7.73 -15.35 3.84
CA LYS A 182 -6.76 -16.45 3.96
C LYS A 182 -5.35 -15.98 4.32
N ASN A 183 -4.88 -14.93 3.65
CA ASN A 183 -3.56 -14.34 3.86
C ASN A 183 -3.60 -12.82 3.90
N GLY A 184 -4.70 -12.23 4.35
CA GLY A 184 -4.90 -10.78 4.39
C GLY A 184 -5.71 -10.32 5.59
N ARG A 185 -5.60 -9.02 5.85
CA ARG A 185 -6.48 -8.28 6.77
C ARG A 185 -7.31 -7.31 5.93
N VAL A 186 -8.60 -7.40 6.06
CA VAL A 186 -9.55 -6.64 5.25
C VAL A 186 -9.88 -5.32 5.93
N VAL A 187 -9.48 -4.24 5.30
CA VAL A 187 -9.67 -2.87 5.78
C VAL A 187 -10.76 -2.19 4.94
N LEU A 188 -11.88 -1.89 5.56
CA LEU A 188 -12.95 -1.11 4.94
C LEU A 188 -12.68 0.38 5.12
N LEU A 189 -12.48 1.09 4.02
CA LEU A 189 -12.47 2.55 4.00
C LEU A 189 -13.87 3.07 3.74
N THR A 190 -14.35 3.99 4.59
CA THR A 190 -15.66 4.61 4.47
C THR A 190 -15.55 6.13 4.38
N ALA A 191 -16.53 6.76 3.74
CA ALA A 191 -16.72 8.20 3.73
C ALA A 191 -18.19 8.53 3.61
N LYS A 192 -18.60 9.76 3.94
CA LYS A 192 -19.97 10.23 3.80
C LYS A 192 -20.35 10.33 2.31
N PRO A 193 -21.65 10.16 1.96
CA PRO A 193 -22.11 10.27 0.58
C PRO A 193 -21.74 11.61 -0.09
N GLU A 194 -21.75 12.71 0.68
CA GLU A 194 -21.34 14.04 0.21
C GLU A 194 -19.86 14.08 -0.19
N THR A 195 -19.01 13.50 0.66
CA THR A 195 -17.57 13.40 0.41
C THR A 195 -17.28 12.49 -0.80
N ILE A 196 -18.01 11.38 -0.91
CA ILE A 196 -17.91 10.50 -2.08
C ILE A 196 -18.28 11.26 -3.34
N LEU A 197 -19.41 11.98 -3.35
CA LEU A 197 -19.84 12.77 -4.50
C LEU A 197 -18.77 13.80 -4.92
N ASP A 198 -18.23 14.53 -3.95
CA ASP A 198 -17.20 15.54 -4.23
C ASP A 198 -15.94 14.93 -4.88
N ARG A 199 -15.50 13.76 -4.39
CA ARG A 199 -14.32 13.05 -4.91
C ARG A 199 -14.53 12.42 -6.30
N VAL A 200 -15.77 12.11 -6.69
CA VAL A 200 -16.07 11.40 -7.95
C VAL A 200 -16.77 12.24 -9.00
N LYS A 201 -17.13 13.49 -8.70
CA LYS A 201 -17.92 14.36 -9.60
C LYS A 201 -17.28 14.55 -10.98
N ASP A 202 -15.94 14.66 -11.01
CA ASP A 202 -15.16 14.92 -12.23
C ASP A 202 -14.63 13.63 -12.89
N ASN A 203 -14.97 12.46 -12.35
CA ASN A 203 -14.54 11.19 -12.90
C ASN A 203 -15.65 10.57 -13.76
N HIS A 204 -15.35 10.31 -15.03
CA HIS A 204 -16.28 9.77 -16.04
C HIS A 204 -16.13 8.25 -16.24
N ASP A 205 -15.15 7.60 -15.58
CA ASP A 205 -14.88 6.17 -15.70
C ASP A 205 -15.69 5.31 -14.73
N ARG A 206 -16.89 5.76 -14.32
CA ARG A 206 -17.71 5.11 -13.27
C ARG A 206 -19.13 4.79 -13.77
N PRO A 207 -19.33 3.71 -14.53
CA PRO A 207 -20.64 3.41 -15.15
C PRO A 207 -21.82 3.39 -14.17
N LEU A 208 -21.61 2.95 -12.93
CA LEU A 208 -22.65 2.81 -11.91
C LEU A 208 -23.25 4.13 -11.44
N ILE A 209 -22.52 5.24 -11.52
CA ILE A 209 -22.98 6.55 -11.04
C ILE A 209 -22.98 7.62 -12.13
N GLU A 210 -22.50 7.31 -13.34
CA GLU A 210 -22.32 8.30 -14.40
C GLU A 210 -23.62 9.04 -14.74
N ASN A 211 -24.75 8.35 -14.76
CA ASN A 211 -26.04 8.90 -15.10
C ASN A 211 -26.78 9.52 -13.91
N ASN A 212 -26.27 9.41 -12.67
CA ASN A 212 -26.95 9.91 -11.48
C ASN A 212 -25.95 10.23 -10.35
N LYS A 213 -25.20 11.31 -10.52
CA LYS A 213 -24.24 11.81 -9.51
C LYS A 213 -24.97 12.71 -8.50
N THR A 214 -25.79 12.11 -7.61
CA THR A 214 -26.49 12.84 -6.54
C THR A 214 -26.25 12.17 -5.18
N VAL A 215 -26.23 12.97 -4.10
CA VAL A 215 -26.05 12.46 -2.73
C VAL A 215 -27.06 11.37 -2.36
N PRO A 216 -28.38 11.54 -2.63
CA PRO A 216 -29.36 10.50 -2.29
C PRO A 216 -29.13 9.18 -3.03
N PHE A 217 -28.74 9.22 -4.31
CA PHE A 217 -28.46 8.01 -5.09
C PHE A 217 -27.22 7.29 -4.57
N ILE A 218 -26.15 8.04 -4.27
CA ILE A 218 -24.92 7.48 -3.67
C ILE A 218 -25.23 6.86 -2.32
N ALA A 219 -25.99 7.55 -1.46
CA ALA A 219 -26.39 7.04 -0.14
C ALA A 219 -27.17 5.72 -0.23
N ASP A 220 -28.14 5.62 -1.14
CA ASP A 220 -28.93 4.40 -1.36
C ASP A 220 -28.05 3.24 -1.85
N LEU A 221 -27.13 3.51 -2.78
CA LEU A 221 -26.21 2.49 -3.30
C LEU A 221 -25.20 2.03 -2.22
N MET A 222 -24.73 2.93 -1.38
CA MET A 222 -23.86 2.62 -0.24
C MET A 222 -24.61 1.77 0.78
N GLU A 223 -25.86 2.14 1.13
CA GLU A 223 -26.69 1.40 2.08
C GLU A 223 -26.94 -0.04 1.64
N LYS A 224 -27.27 -0.26 0.35
CA LYS A 224 -27.45 -1.61 -0.23
C LYS A 224 -26.22 -2.51 -0.10
N ARG A 225 -25.02 -1.93 0.01
CA ARG A 225 -23.75 -2.68 0.10
C ARG A 225 -23.20 -2.74 1.51
N ARG A 226 -23.68 -1.90 2.43
CA ARG A 226 -23.15 -1.72 3.78
C ARG A 226 -22.94 -3.03 4.51
N ALA A 227 -24.00 -3.83 4.64
CA ALA A 227 -23.95 -5.09 5.40
C ALA A 227 -22.87 -6.05 4.88
N LYS A 228 -22.68 -6.12 3.56
CA LYS A 228 -21.64 -6.98 2.96
C LYS A 228 -20.22 -6.43 3.17
N TYR A 229 -20.05 -5.10 3.08
CA TYR A 229 -18.75 -4.48 3.37
C TYR A 229 -18.36 -4.68 4.84
N GLU A 230 -19.29 -4.44 5.77
CA GLU A 230 -19.04 -4.60 7.21
C GLU A 230 -18.75 -6.06 7.58
N ALA A 231 -19.48 -7.01 7.01
CA ALA A 231 -19.23 -8.44 7.23
C ALA A 231 -17.89 -8.92 6.67
N ALA A 232 -17.40 -8.31 5.59
CA ALA A 232 -16.11 -8.62 4.99
C ALA A 232 -14.93 -8.02 5.79
N ALA A 233 -15.14 -6.88 6.44
CA ALA A 233 -14.08 -6.10 7.08
C ALA A 233 -13.58 -6.72 8.40
N ASP A 234 -12.29 -6.65 8.62
CA ASP A 234 -11.67 -6.90 9.92
C ASP A 234 -11.55 -5.58 10.72
N ILE A 235 -11.30 -4.46 10.02
CA ILE A 235 -11.33 -3.11 10.61
C ILE A 235 -12.04 -2.14 9.65
N ILE A 236 -12.63 -1.08 10.22
CA ILE A 236 -13.36 -0.03 9.48
C ILE A 236 -12.71 1.31 9.81
N ILE A 237 -12.34 2.08 8.80
CA ILE A 237 -11.70 3.40 8.95
C ILE A 237 -12.51 4.45 8.20
N GLU A 238 -12.93 5.49 8.89
CA GLU A 238 -13.55 6.68 8.30
C GLU A 238 -12.48 7.61 7.75
N THR A 239 -12.65 8.04 6.50
CA THR A 239 -11.68 8.91 5.82
C THR A 239 -12.09 10.39 5.78
N ASP A 240 -13.28 10.72 6.28
CA ASP A 240 -13.76 12.10 6.33
C ASP A 240 -12.92 12.96 7.27
N GLY A 241 -12.47 14.11 6.78
CA GLY A 241 -11.73 15.09 7.58
C GLY A 241 -10.33 14.67 8.01
N LYS A 242 -9.82 13.55 7.47
CA LYS A 242 -8.46 13.05 7.75
C LYS A 242 -7.58 13.14 6.51
N ASN A 243 -6.30 13.44 6.72
CA ASN A 243 -5.27 13.31 5.69
C ASN A 243 -4.75 11.86 5.60
N GLU A 244 -3.93 11.57 4.59
CA GLU A 244 -3.42 10.22 4.32
C GLU A 244 -2.57 9.68 5.47
N LEU A 245 -1.79 10.54 6.13
CA LEU A 245 -0.95 10.16 7.27
C LEU A 245 -1.81 9.72 8.46
N GLU A 246 -2.85 10.49 8.80
CA GLU A 246 -3.77 10.17 9.90
C GLU A 246 -4.53 8.86 9.65
N ILE A 247 -4.97 8.63 8.41
CA ILE A 247 -5.64 7.39 8.02
C ILE A 247 -4.68 6.20 8.12
N CYS A 248 -3.46 6.34 7.63
CA CYS A 248 -2.47 5.26 7.67
C CYS A 248 -1.97 4.97 9.09
N GLU A 249 -1.78 5.98 9.94
CA GLU A 249 -1.46 5.78 11.36
C GLU A 249 -2.58 5.02 12.08
N GLU A 250 -3.85 5.39 11.85
CA GLU A 250 -4.99 4.65 12.40
C GLU A 250 -5.04 3.20 11.89
N LEU A 251 -4.78 2.99 10.59
CA LEU A 251 -4.73 1.66 9.98
C LEU A 251 -3.66 0.79 10.65
N VAL A 252 -2.43 1.29 10.76
CA VAL A 252 -1.31 0.58 11.39
C VAL A 252 -1.63 0.26 12.84
N HIS A 253 -2.12 1.24 13.60
CA HIS A 253 -2.46 1.07 15.01
C HIS A 253 -3.55 0.00 15.22
N ARG A 254 -4.64 0.04 14.44
CA ARG A 254 -5.73 -0.93 14.57
C ARG A 254 -5.34 -2.34 14.14
N LEU A 255 -4.55 -2.50 13.08
CA LEU A 255 -4.04 -3.81 12.66
C LEU A 255 -3.15 -4.42 13.74
N ARG A 256 -2.28 -3.64 14.35
CA ARG A 256 -1.43 -4.12 15.46
C ARG A 256 -2.24 -4.60 16.66
N ILE A 257 -3.22 -3.82 17.13
CA ILE A 257 -4.10 -4.23 18.25
C ILE A 257 -4.84 -5.52 17.92
N MET A 258 -5.19 -5.75 16.66
CA MET A 258 -5.86 -6.97 16.25
C MET A 258 -4.93 -8.19 16.29
N ASP A 259 -3.66 -8.01 15.95
CA ASP A 259 -2.66 -9.09 15.92
C ASP A 259 -2.10 -9.43 17.31
N GLU A 260 -2.27 -8.55 18.31
CA GLU A 260 -1.90 -8.78 19.71
C GLU A 260 -2.95 -9.62 20.50
N LYS A 261 -4.14 -9.83 19.93
CA LYS A 261 -5.23 -10.63 20.51
C LYS A 261 -5.20 -12.07 20.04
#